data_654d5ed692c371fb6d4cf3d4309b856b
#
_entry.id   654d5ed692c371fb6d4cf3d4309b856b
#
_cell.length_a   1.000
_cell.length_b   1.000
_cell.length_c   1.000
_cell.angle_alpha   90.00
_cell.angle_beta   90.00
_cell.angle_gamma   90.00
#
_symmetry.space_group_name_H-M   'P 1'
#
loop_
_entity.id
_entity.type
_entity.pdbx_description
1 polymer ?
#
loop_
_entity_poly.entity_id
_entity_poly.type
_entity_poly.pdbx_seq_one_letter_code
_entity_poly.pdbx_strand_id
1 'polypeptide(L)'
;MRLPPSKRPRQYGWAWCLCSQGPKSPGDSKRELLVSSTRPQFRNIHVSQILSYRLPLAGVVSILHRLSGAFLFLIGIPLVLFVLDQSIASEMTHARLSAMLGHPLGKLVCLGVIWAFLHHAIAGIRYLILDLHIGTAKEQARSSARIVLILSLSMTAVVALRLFGAF
;
A
#
# COMPACT_ATOMS: atom_id res chain seq x y z
N MET A 1 -31.93 39.33 35.15
CA MET A 1 -32.05 37.86 35.09
C MET A 1 -31.97 37.42 33.63
N ARG A 2 -30.86 36.78 33.18
CA ARG A 2 -30.71 36.29 31.79
C ARG A 2 -30.97 34.79 31.81
N LEU A 3 -31.93 34.34 31.00
CA LEU A 3 -32.24 32.94 30.83
C LEU A 3 -31.08 32.21 30.10
N PRO A 4 -30.73 30.97 30.47
CA PRO A 4 -29.69 30.20 29.80
C PRO A 4 -30.17 29.72 28.43
N PRO A 5 -29.27 29.56 27.44
CA PRO A 5 -29.63 29.11 26.10
C PRO A 5 -30.10 27.64 26.14
N SER A 6 -31.27 27.38 25.58
CA SER A 6 -31.86 26.05 25.43
C SER A 6 -30.97 25.15 24.58
N LYS A 7 -30.53 24.01 25.12
CA LYS A 7 -29.84 22.94 24.40
C LYS A 7 -30.79 22.35 23.35
N ARG A 8 -30.52 22.59 22.04
CA ARG A 8 -31.23 21.90 20.98
C ARG A 8 -30.88 20.40 20.99
N PRO A 9 -31.86 19.50 20.87
CA PRO A 9 -31.60 18.09 20.80
C PRO A 9 -30.90 17.75 19.48
N ARG A 10 -29.90 16.89 19.55
CA ARG A 10 -29.18 16.34 18.41
C ARG A 10 -30.14 15.42 17.61
N GLN A 11 -30.74 15.94 16.55
CA GLN A 11 -31.60 15.15 15.68
C GLN A 11 -30.73 14.34 14.72
N TYR A 12 -30.93 13.03 14.73
CA TYR A 12 -30.30 12.06 13.83
C TYR A 12 -30.75 12.32 12.40
N GLY A 13 -29.79 12.58 11.53
CA GLY A 13 -29.94 13.19 10.23
C GLY A 13 -30.36 12.27 9.07
N TRP A 14 -31.37 11.40 9.22
CA TRP A 14 -31.85 10.58 8.10
C TRP A 14 -33.19 11.09 7.50
N ALA A 15 -33.97 11.79 8.26
CA ALA A 15 -35.32 12.21 7.84
C ALA A 15 -35.37 13.55 7.09
N TRP A 16 -34.29 14.32 7.05
CA TRP A 16 -34.26 15.66 6.49
C TRP A 16 -33.92 15.75 5.00
N CYS A 17 -33.48 14.66 4.37
CA CYS A 17 -33.11 14.68 2.95
C CYS A 17 -34.31 14.65 1.98
N LEU A 18 -35.52 14.32 2.42
CA LEU A 18 -36.68 14.16 1.56
C LEU A 18 -37.70 15.30 1.59
N CYS A 19 -37.63 16.22 2.55
CA CYS A 19 -38.65 17.26 2.74
C CYS A 19 -38.21 18.72 2.49
N SER A 20 -36.98 19.00 2.03
CA SER A 20 -36.53 20.38 1.83
C SER A 20 -36.50 20.82 0.36
N GLN A 21 -37.20 20.13 -0.52
CA GLN A 21 -37.41 20.63 -1.88
C GLN A 21 -38.73 21.43 -1.94
N GLY A 22 -38.74 22.61 -1.33
CA GLY A 22 -39.75 23.60 -1.64
C GLY A 22 -39.71 23.99 -3.13
N PRO A 23 -40.80 24.58 -3.69
CA PRO A 23 -40.85 24.95 -5.09
C PRO A 23 -39.67 25.87 -5.43
N LYS A 24 -38.77 25.37 -6.32
CA LYS A 24 -37.57 26.09 -6.76
C LYS A 24 -37.99 27.36 -7.48
N SER A 25 -37.48 28.52 -7.07
CA SER A 25 -37.71 29.77 -7.77
C SER A 25 -37.04 29.76 -9.16
N PRO A 26 -37.56 30.48 -10.15
CA PRO A 26 -36.95 30.55 -11.49
C PRO A 26 -35.50 31.06 -11.49
N GLY A 27 -35.08 31.74 -10.43
CA GLY A 27 -33.70 32.21 -10.23
C GLY A 27 -32.73 31.13 -9.78
N ASP A 28 -33.20 30.10 -9.03
CA ASP A 28 -32.37 28.99 -8.54
C ASP A 28 -31.97 28.06 -9.68
N SER A 29 -32.86 27.83 -10.63
CA SER A 29 -32.57 27.04 -11.83
C SER A 29 -31.44 27.61 -12.68
N LYS A 30 -31.42 28.95 -12.86
CA LYS A 30 -30.33 29.66 -13.58
C LYS A 30 -29.01 29.61 -12.80
N ARG A 31 -29.05 29.70 -11.46
CA ARG A 31 -27.84 29.56 -10.62
C ARG A 31 -27.26 28.13 -10.66
N GLU A 32 -28.10 27.12 -10.59
CA GLU A 32 -27.66 25.73 -10.73
C GLU A 32 -27.01 25.44 -12.10
N LEU A 33 -27.59 25.97 -13.19
CA LEU A 33 -27.04 25.87 -14.54
C LEU A 33 -25.69 26.58 -14.67
N LEU A 34 -25.53 27.78 -14.09
CA LEU A 34 -24.27 28.54 -14.10
C LEU A 34 -23.18 27.85 -13.25
N VAL A 35 -23.53 27.30 -12.08
CA VAL A 35 -22.60 26.58 -11.24
C VAL A 35 -22.21 25.24 -11.87
N SER A 36 -23.11 24.57 -12.56
CA SER A 36 -22.84 23.33 -13.28
C SER A 36 -21.92 23.54 -14.50
N SER A 37 -22.03 24.68 -15.18
CA SER A 37 -21.20 24.98 -16.36
C SER A 37 -19.77 25.41 -16.02
N THR A 38 -19.51 25.84 -14.77
CA THR A 38 -18.20 26.38 -14.35
C THR A 38 -17.28 25.33 -13.74
N ARG A 39 -17.74 24.11 -13.47
CA ARG A 39 -16.89 23.02 -12.99
C ARG A 39 -16.30 22.26 -14.17
N PRO A 40 -14.98 22.33 -14.41
CA PRO A 40 -14.36 21.48 -15.41
C PRO A 40 -14.58 20.03 -15.01
N GLN A 41 -15.40 19.31 -15.78
CA GLN A 41 -15.60 17.88 -15.58
C GLN A 41 -14.40 17.12 -16.18
N PHE A 42 -13.43 16.79 -15.36
CA PHE A 42 -12.35 15.89 -15.74
C PHE A 42 -12.87 14.45 -15.78
N ARG A 43 -13.36 14.03 -16.94
CA ARG A 43 -13.96 12.68 -17.12
C ARG A 43 -12.93 11.58 -17.39
N ASN A 44 -11.77 11.92 -17.93
CA ASN A 44 -10.77 10.94 -18.31
C ASN A 44 -9.38 11.42 -17.89
N ILE A 45 -8.79 10.74 -16.92
CA ILE A 45 -7.38 10.93 -16.56
C ILE A 45 -6.57 10.07 -17.53
N HIS A 46 -5.76 10.70 -18.39
CA HIS A 46 -4.81 9.98 -19.25
C HIS A 46 -3.75 9.29 -18.41
N VAL A 47 -3.33 8.08 -18.82
CA VAL A 47 -2.29 7.30 -18.15
C VAL A 47 -1.00 8.12 -17.98
N SER A 48 -0.67 9.00 -18.96
CA SER A 48 0.46 9.92 -18.89
C SER A 48 0.38 10.91 -17.71
N GLN A 49 -0.82 11.35 -17.33
CA GLN A 49 -1.02 12.24 -16.18
C GLN A 49 -0.81 11.51 -14.85
N ILE A 50 -1.19 10.22 -14.79
CA ILE A 50 -0.93 9.37 -13.61
C ILE A 50 0.56 9.11 -13.46
N LEU A 51 1.29 8.87 -14.55
CA LEU A 51 2.74 8.66 -14.54
C LEU A 51 3.53 9.91 -14.17
N SER A 52 3.00 11.11 -14.51
CA SER A 52 3.62 12.39 -14.17
C SER A 52 3.32 12.83 -12.73
N TYR A 53 2.35 12.21 -12.05
CA TYR A 53 2.01 12.51 -10.67
C TYR A 53 3.07 11.98 -9.70
N ARG A 54 3.67 12.87 -8.91
CA ARG A 54 4.60 12.45 -7.85
C ARG A 54 3.83 11.77 -6.71
N LEU A 55 3.88 10.44 -6.71
CA LEU A 55 3.27 9.64 -5.65
C LEU A 55 3.90 9.96 -4.29
N PRO A 56 3.11 10.17 -3.23
CA PRO A 56 3.64 10.28 -1.88
C PRO A 56 4.30 8.95 -1.46
N LEU A 57 5.34 9.00 -0.64
CA LEU A 57 6.08 7.80 -0.17
C LEU A 57 5.16 6.71 0.41
N ALA A 58 4.12 7.11 1.12
CA ALA A 58 3.12 6.17 1.64
C ALA A 58 2.38 5.42 0.52
N GLY A 59 2.11 6.07 -0.61
CA GLY A 59 1.53 5.45 -1.80
C GLY A 59 2.49 4.46 -2.46
N VAL A 60 3.78 4.81 -2.57
CA VAL A 60 4.81 3.91 -3.11
C VAL A 60 4.91 2.64 -2.27
N VAL A 61 4.99 2.75 -0.94
CA VAL A 61 5.03 1.58 -0.03
C VAL A 61 3.76 0.74 -0.17
N SER A 62 2.59 1.36 -0.38
CA SER A 62 1.34 0.64 -0.61
C SER A 62 1.37 -0.21 -1.90
N ILE A 63 1.88 0.34 -2.98
CA ILE A 63 2.01 -0.37 -4.25
C ILE A 63 3.03 -1.51 -4.12
N LEU A 64 4.20 -1.23 -3.54
CA LEU A 64 5.25 -2.23 -3.33
C LEU A 64 4.78 -3.39 -2.42
N HIS A 65 4.01 -3.10 -1.37
CA HIS A 65 3.43 -4.13 -0.51
C HIS A 65 2.50 -5.07 -1.29
N ARG A 66 1.63 -4.53 -2.16
CA ARG A 66 0.73 -5.33 -3.00
C ARG A 66 1.50 -6.15 -4.04
N LEU A 67 2.48 -5.53 -4.71
CA LEU A 67 3.31 -6.21 -5.70
C LEU A 67 4.16 -7.31 -5.06
N SER A 68 4.78 -7.05 -3.90
CA SER A 68 5.55 -8.07 -3.19
C SER A 68 4.66 -9.22 -2.72
N GLY A 69 3.43 -8.95 -2.26
CA GLY A 69 2.47 -10.00 -1.90
C GLY A 69 2.07 -10.88 -3.08
N ALA A 70 1.73 -10.26 -4.23
CA ALA A 70 1.42 -10.99 -5.45
C ALA A 70 2.62 -11.82 -5.95
N PHE A 71 3.82 -11.25 -5.92
CA PHE A 71 5.05 -11.93 -6.30
C PHE A 71 5.34 -13.14 -5.38
N LEU A 72 5.22 -12.97 -4.07
CA LEU A 72 5.43 -14.05 -3.09
C LEU A 72 4.41 -15.16 -3.27
N PHE A 73 3.15 -14.83 -3.54
CA PHE A 73 2.11 -15.83 -3.78
C PHE A 73 2.34 -16.61 -5.08
N LEU A 74 2.60 -15.91 -6.18
CA LEU A 74 2.69 -16.54 -7.52
C LEU A 74 4.03 -17.21 -7.78
N ILE A 75 5.11 -16.69 -7.23
CA ILE A 75 6.48 -17.15 -7.50
C ILE A 75 7.14 -17.65 -6.22
N GLY A 76 7.01 -16.93 -5.11
CA GLY A 76 7.69 -17.25 -3.86
C GLY A 76 7.25 -18.60 -3.29
N ILE A 77 5.94 -18.86 -3.18
CA ILE A 77 5.43 -20.13 -2.65
C ILE A 77 5.85 -21.32 -3.54
N PRO A 78 5.59 -21.32 -4.85
CA PRO A 78 6.06 -22.40 -5.71
C PRO A 78 7.58 -22.62 -5.67
N LEU A 79 8.37 -21.53 -5.60
CA LEU A 79 9.81 -21.63 -5.51
C LEU A 79 10.27 -22.27 -4.20
N VAL A 80 9.69 -21.88 -3.07
CA VAL A 80 10.02 -22.48 -1.75
C VAL A 80 9.64 -23.95 -1.73
N LEU A 81 8.48 -24.33 -2.26
CA LEU A 81 8.04 -25.72 -2.36
C LEU A 81 8.98 -26.53 -3.26
N PHE A 82 9.39 -25.98 -4.41
CA PHE A 82 10.37 -26.60 -5.29
C PHE A 82 11.73 -26.81 -4.60
N VAL A 83 12.23 -25.78 -3.93
CA VAL A 83 13.49 -25.86 -3.15
C VAL A 83 13.38 -26.92 -2.06
N LEU A 84 12.26 -26.98 -1.34
CA LEU A 84 12.02 -27.98 -0.32
C LEU A 84 12.01 -29.39 -0.90
N ASP A 85 11.25 -29.63 -1.99
CA ASP A 85 11.18 -30.91 -2.67
C ASP A 85 12.58 -31.39 -3.11
N GLN A 86 13.32 -30.54 -3.83
CA GLN A 86 14.67 -30.88 -4.29
C GLN A 86 15.66 -31.09 -3.15
N SER A 87 15.43 -30.48 -1.99
CA SER A 87 16.30 -30.60 -0.83
C SER A 87 16.16 -31.95 -0.13
N ILE A 88 14.96 -32.56 -0.14
CA ILE A 88 14.64 -33.78 0.61
C ILE A 88 14.55 -35.05 -0.29
N ALA A 89 14.38 -34.88 -1.62
CA ALA A 89 14.12 -36.00 -2.51
C ALA A 89 15.30 -36.99 -2.64
N SER A 90 16.53 -36.48 -2.80
CA SER A 90 17.74 -37.32 -2.84
C SER A 90 19.01 -36.48 -2.64
N GLU A 91 20.12 -37.13 -2.30
CA GLU A 91 21.43 -36.47 -2.19
C GLU A 91 21.87 -35.83 -3.52
N MET A 92 21.55 -36.48 -4.64
CA MET A 92 21.89 -35.93 -5.96
C MET A 92 21.10 -34.66 -6.29
N THR A 93 19.81 -34.61 -5.98
CA THR A 93 18.98 -33.40 -6.19
C THR A 93 19.40 -32.29 -5.25
N HIS A 94 19.72 -32.60 -4.02
CA HIS A 94 20.27 -31.65 -3.06
C HIS A 94 21.59 -31.03 -3.54
N ALA A 95 22.52 -31.86 -4.05
CA ALA A 95 23.79 -31.38 -4.60
C ALA A 95 23.59 -30.43 -5.81
N ARG A 96 22.67 -30.78 -6.72
CA ARG A 96 22.30 -29.91 -7.86
C ARG A 96 21.70 -28.58 -7.40
N LEU A 97 20.77 -28.63 -6.46
CA LEU A 97 20.16 -27.43 -5.89
C LEU A 97 21.21 -26.53 -5.22
N SER A 98 22.12 -27.11 -4.45
CA SER A 98 23.22 -26.39 -3.79
C SER A 98 24.13 -25.71 -4.82
N ALA A 99 24.46 -26.39 -5.92
CA ALA A 99 25.23 -25.80 -7.03
C ALA A 99 24.48 -24.63 -7.70
N MET A 100 23.16 -24.78 -7.95
CA MET A 100 22.33 -23.70 -8.53
C MET A 100 22.25 -22.48 -7.62
N LEU A 101 22.01 -22.68 -6.33
CA LEU A 101 21.93 -21.61 -5.34
C LEU A 101 23.30 -20.98 -5.06
N GLY A 102 24.39 -21.72 -5.22
CA GLY A 102 25.77 -21.22 -5.14
C GLY A 102 26.16 -20.29 -6.28
N HIS A 103 25.51 -20.43 -7.45
CA HIS A 103 25.76 -19.57 -8.58
C HIS A 103 25.31 -18.12 -8.34
N PRO A 104 26.04 -17.09 -8.83
CA PRO A 104 25.67 -15.69 -8.60
C PRO A 104 24.22 -15.35 -8.97
N LEU A 105 23.70 -15.92 -10.07
CA LEU A 105 22.31 -15.72 -10.46
C LEU A 105 21.32 -16.33 -9.47
N GLY A 106 21.61 -17.53 -8.95
CA GLY A 106 20.80 -18.15 -7.89
C GLY A 106 20.77 -17.30 -6.63
N LYS A 107 21.92 -16.79 -6.20
CA LYS A 107 22.02 -15.85 -5.08
C LYS A 107 21.20 -14.58 -5.29
N LEU A 108 21.21 -14.01 -6.49
CA LEU A 108 20.41 -12.83 -6.83
C LEU A 108 18.89 -13.11 -6.78
N VAL A 109 18.46 -14.26 -7.28
CA VAL A 109 17.05 -14.68 -7.21
C VAL A 109 16.62 -14.84 -5.74
N CYS A 110 17.41 -15.54 -4.94
CA CYS A 110 17.16 -15.68 -3.50
C CYS A 110 17.09 -14.31 -2.81
N LEU A 111 18.01 -13.41 -3.11
CA LEU A 111 18.02 -12.07 -2.53
C LEU A 111 16.76 -11.28 -2.90
N GLY A 112 16.28 -11.40 -4.15
CA GLY A 112 15.04 -10.78 -4.59
C GLY A 112 13.81 -11.30 -3.83
N VAL A 113 13.70 -12.61 -3.63
CA VAL A 113 12.62 -13.23 -2.85
C VAL A 113 12.70 -12.82 -1.38
N ILE A 114 13.89 -12.80 -0.79
CA ILE A 114 14.11 -12.38 0.60
C ILE A 114 13.73 -10.90 0.77
N TRP A 115 14.14 -10.03 -0.15
CA TRP A 115 13.74 -8.62 -0.10
C TRP A 115 12.21 -8.47 -0.20
N ALA A 116 11.57 -9.17 -1.14
CA ALA A 116 10.12 -9.13 -1.29
C ALA A 116 9.41 -9.58 -0.01
N PHE A 117 9.91 -10.64 0.64
CA PHE A 117 9.38 -11.14 1.91
C PHE A 117 9.56 -10.13 3.06
N LEU A 118 10.77 -9.61 3.24
CA LEU A 118 11.07 -8.63 4.29
C LEU A 118 10.25 -7.35 4.11
N HIS A 119 10.20 -6.82 2.88
CA HIS A 119 9.41 -5.64 2.58
C HIS A 119 7.92 -5.88 2.84
N HIS A 120 7.39 -7.02 2.38
CA HIS A 120 5.98 -7.38 2.56
C HIS A 120 5.62 -7.53 4.04
N ALA A 121 6.44 -8.20 4.82
CA ALA A 121 6.20 -8.40 6.25
C ALA A 121 6.25 -7.08 7.04
N ILE A 122 7.28 -6.25 6.83
CA ILE A 122 7.45 -4.98 7.54
C ILE A 122 6.34 -3.99 7.15
N ALA A 123 6.02 -3.90 5.85
CA ALA A 123 4.91 -3.07 5.38
C ALA A 123 3.56 -3.58 5.89
N GLY A 124 3.36 -4.90 5.97
CA GLY A 124 2.17 -5.52 6.53
C GLY A 124 1.95 -5.15 8.00
N ILE A 125 2.99 -5.25 8.83
CA ILE A 125 2.94 -4.82 10.23
C ILE A 125 2.54 -3.33 10.32
N ARG A 126 3.13 -2.48 9.47
CA ARG A 126 2.75 -1.06 9.42
C ARG A 126 1.26 -0.88 9.11
N TYR A 127 0.69 -1.63 8.16
CA TYR A 127 -0.73 -1.53 7.83
C TYR A 127 -1.62 -2.01 8.96
N LEU A 128 -1.25 -3.06 9.68
CA LEU A 128 -1.97 -3.49 10.89
C LEU A 128 -1.99 -2.39 11.96
N ILE A 129 -0.88 -1.67 12.16
CA ILE A 129 -0.82 -0.54 13.09
C ILE A 129 -1.72 0.61 12.62
N LEU A 130 -1.75 0.90 11.32
CA LEU A 130 -2.63 1.93 10.75
C LEU A 130 -4.12 1.57 10.90
N ASP A 131 -4.48 0.29 10.81
CA ASP A 131 -5.86 -0.19 11.03
C ASP A 131 -6.33 0.06 12.47
N LEU A 132 -5.41 0.08 13.43
CA LEU A 132 -5.68 0.51 14.80
C LEU A 132 -5.81 2.04 14.97
N HIS A 133 -5.84 2.79 13.86
CA HIS A 133 -5.91 4.25 13.81
C HIS A 133 -4.70 4.96 14.47
N ILE A 134 -3.59 4.26 14.66
CA ILE A 134 -2.34 4.80 15.21
C ILE A 134 -1.48 5.32 14.06
N GLY A 135 -1.05 6.58 14.14
CA GLY A 135 -0.12 7.13 13.14
C GLY A 135 -0.75 7.54 11.81
N THR A 136 -2.05 7.85 11.80
CA THR A 136 -2.82 8.22 10.59
C THR A 136 -2.57 9.64 10.11
N ALA A 137 -1.97 10.52 10.93
CA ALA A 137 -1.62 11.87 10.52
C ALA A 137 -0.63 11.85 9.34
N LYS A 138 -0.78 12.77 8.39
CA LYS A 138 0.01 12.84 7.14
C LYS A 138 1.52 12.72 7.36
N GLU A 139 2.06 13.44 8.33
CA GLU A 139 3.49 13.43 8.66
C GLU A 139 3.95 12.08 9.24
N GLN A 140 3.13 11.51 10.12
CA GLN A 140 3.39 10.19 10.73
C GLN A 140 3.33 9.09 9.68
N ALA A 141 2.34 9.12 8.78
CA ALA A 141 2.21 8.19 7.67
C ALA A 141 3.41 8.26 6.70
N ARG A 142 3.97 9.46 6.49
CA ARG A 142 5.17 9.66 5.66
C ARG A 142 6.43 9.15 6.37
N SER A 143 6.57 9.42 7.67
CA SER A 143 7.69 8.96 8.46
C SER A 143 7.72 7.44 8.58
N SER A 144 6.59 6.81 8.91
CA SER A 144 6.48 5.35 9.00
C SER A 144 6.78 4.66 7.65
N ALA A 145 6.37 5.26 6.52
CA ALA A 145 6.72 4.75 5.20
C ALA A 145 8.23 4.77 4.92
N ARG A 146 8.94 5.82 5.35
CA ARG A 146 10.41 5.87 5.26
C ARG A 146 11.07 4.76 6.08
N ILE A 147 10.59 4.56 7.31
CA ILE A 147 11.12 3.50 8.20
C ILE A 147 10.97 2.13 7.55
N VAL A 148 9.83 1.81 6.94
CA VAL A 148 9.61 0.55 6.22
C VAL A 148 10.66 0.35 5.12
N LEU A 149 10.90 1.37 4.28
CA LEU A 149 11.86 1.28 3.19
C LEU A 149 13.30 1.11 3.71
N ILE A 150 13.70 1.93 4.68
CA ILE A 150 15.04 1.86 5.25
C ILE A 150 15.26 0.50 5.91
N LEU A 151 14.32 0.04 6.73
CA LEU A 151 14.44 -1.22 7.46
C LEU A 151 14.48 -2.42 6.51
N SER A 152 13.59 -2.48 5.51
CA SER A 152 13.59 -3.59 4.55
C SER A 152 14.85 -3.65 3.71
N LEU A 153 15.37 -2.49 3.27
CA LEU A 153 16.62 -2.43 2.49
C LEU A 153 17.85 -2.73 3.33
N SER A 154 17.94 -2.22 4.56
CA SER A 154 19.08 -2.48 5.44
C SER A 154 19.17 -3.96 5.82
N MET A 155 18.05 -4.60 6.16
CA MET A 155 18.03 -6.04 6.43
C MET A 155 18.41 -6.87 5.19
N THR A 156 17.93 -6.48 4.02
CA THR A 156 18.32 -7.13 2.76
C THR A 156 19.80 -6.94 2.46
N ALA A 157 20.35 -5.77 2.73
CA ALA A 157 21.79 -5.51 2.55
C ALA A 157 22.65 -6.39 3.48
N VAL A 158 22.24 -6.57 4.73
CA VAL A 158 22.94 -7.49 5.66
C VAL A 158 22.91 -8.92 5.13
N VAL A 159 21.76 -9.40 4.64
CA VAL A 159 21.63 -10.73 4.03
C VAL A 159 22.50 -10.83 2.77
N ALA A 160 22.55 -9.81 1.94
CA ALA A 160 23.40 -9.77 0.75
C ALA A 160 24.89 -9.90 1.11
N LEU A 161 25.35 -9.15 2.10
CA LEU A 161 26.74 -9.24 2.57
C LEU A 161 27.10 -10.64 3.05
N ARG A 162 26.20 -11.31 3.78
CA ARG A 162 26.38 -12.71 4.20
C ARG A 162 26.40 -13.66 2.99
N LEU A 163 25.47 -13.48 2.06
CA LEU A 163 25.30 -14.39 0.91
C LEU A 163 26.47 -14.33 -0.07
N PHE A 164 27.10 -13.14 -0.20
CA PHE A 164 28.25 -12.94 -1.07
C PHE A 164 29.61 -13.07 -0.37
N GLY A 165 29.63 -13.45 0.91
CA GLY A 165 30.83 -13.83 1.64
C GLY A 165 31.66 -12.62 2.12
N ALA A 166 31.01 -11.49 2.43
CA ALA A 166 31.68 -10.32 2.99
C ALA A 166 31.98 -10.46 4.51
N PHE A 167 31.40 -11.47 5.16
CA PHE A 167 31.63 -11.84 6.58
C PHE A 167 31.62 -13.35 6.75
#